data_0a313bf8264c9403247a09bad0f0212d
#
_entry.id   0a313bf8264c9403247a09bad0f0212d
#
_cell.length_a   1.000
_cell.length_b   1.000
_cell.length_c   1.000
_cell.angle_alpha   90.00
_cell.angle_beta   90.00
_cell.angle_gamma   90.00
#
_symmetry.space_group_name_H-M   'P 1'
#
loop_
_entity.id
_entity.type
_entity.pdbx_description
1 polymer ?
#
loop_
_entity_poly.entity_id
_entity_poly.type
_entity_poly.pdbx_seq_one_letter_code
_entity_poly.pdbx_strand_id
1 'polypeptide(L)'
;MVWEDCGVSLNMDPTPLAPGIKGAKALVTGASSGLGMHFARLLARHGAHVVVAARRHDKVEALASEIINQGGAATALEMDVASAGSVEAALDGLALDIVVNNAGTTRSASALDHEPSDLDAILDTNLKGVFYVAQAAAKGMIAREKGGSIINVASILGSRVAGHAAAYAASKGGVLQLTRSLALEWARYGIRVNALSPGYIETDLNRDFFATDAGQALIKRVPQRRLGQPQDLDGPLLLLASDMGRFMTGSDVVADGGHLCSSL
;
A
#
# COMPACT_ATOMS: atom_id res chain seq x y z
N MET A 1 -16.29 26.15 38.94
CA MET A 1 -15.92 24.76 38.72
C MET A 1 -14.41 24.76 38.49
N VAL A 2 -13.66 24.44 39.52
CA VAL A 2 -12.20 24.51 39.55
C VAL A 2 -11.71 23.17 39.03
N TRP A 3 -10.93 23.20 37.93
CA TRP A 3 -10.25 22.01 37.43
C TRP A 3 -9.05 21.79 38.36
N GLU A 4 -9.12 20.81 39.24
CA GLU A 4 -7.97 20.38 40.03
C GLU A 4 -6.93 19.77 39.09
N ASP A 5 -5.69 20.27 39.21
CA ASP A 5 -4.50 19.78 38.53
C ASP A 5 -4.32 18.28 38.83
N CYS A 6 -4.71 17.42 37.93
CA CYS A 6 -4.24 16.04 37.91
C CYS A 6 -2.76 16.07 37.58
N GLY A 7 -1.90 15.98 38.58
CA GLY A 7 -0.45 15.91 38.44
C GLY A 7 0.03 14.66 37.72
N VAL A 8 -0.32 14.52 36.44
CA VAL A 8 0.25 13.54 35.52
C VAL A 8 1.55 14.13 35.03
N SER A 9 2.67 13.71 35.61
CA SER A 9 3.98 13.92 35.02
C SER A 9 3.98 13.26 33.63
N LEU A 10 3.83 14.07 32.60
CA LEU A 10 4.04 13.64 31.21
C LEU A 10 5.53 13.34 31.08
N ASN A 11 5.90 12.08 31.19
CA ASN A 11 7.22 11.63 30.81
C ASN A 11 7.34 11.83 29.29
N MET A 12 7.93 12.94 28.87
CA MET A 12 8.09 13.39 27.50
C MET A 12 9.28 12.69 26.82
N ASP A 13 9.46 11.39 27.05
CA ASP A 13 10.33 10.63 26.17
C ASP A 13 9.73 10.67 24.76
N PRO A 14 10.44 11.20 23.75
CA PRO A 14 9.88 11.30 22.41
C PRO A 14 9.53 9.89 21.92
N THR A 15 8.23 9.63 21.79
CA THR A 15 7.77 8.38 21.15
C THR A 15 8.43 8.29 19.79
N PRO A 16 9.12 7.19 19.45
CA PRO A 16 9.68 7.02 18.11
C PRO A 16 8.62 7.29 17.06
N LEU A 17 8.95 8.04 15.99
CA LEU A 17 8.02 8.45 14.94
C LEU A 17 7.25 7.29 14.27
N ALA A 18 7.76 6.06 14.41
CA ALA A 18 7.10 4.86 13.91
C ALA A 18 7.51 3.63 14.74
N PRO A 19 7.00 3.51 15.99
CA PRO A 19 7.33 2.38 16.85
C PRO A 19 6.85 1.07 16.24
N GLY A 20 7.64 0.00 16.37
CA GLY A 20 7.31 -1.33 15.84
C GLY A 20 7.81 -1.58 14.41
N ILE A 21 8.33 -0.57 13.69
CA ILE A 21 8.93 -0.79 12.36
C ILE A 21 10.39 -1.24 12.43
N LYS A 22 11.17 -0.68 13.36
CA LYS A 22 12.57 -1.06 13.50
C LYS A 22 12.72 -2.54 13.85
N GLY A 23 13.48 -3.26 13.02
CA GLY A 23 13.68 -4.71 13.14
C GLY A 23 12.53 -5.57 12.61
N ALA A 24 11.43 -4.99 12.18
CA ALA A 24 10.34 -5.73 11.52
C ALA A 24 10.76 -6.19 10.11
N LYS A 25 10.23 -7.31 9.65
CA LYS A 25 10.37 -7.78 8.26
C LYS A 25 9.15 -7.35 7.47
N ALA A 26 9.36 -6.46 6.48
CA ALA A 26 8.32 -5.85 5.68
C ALA A 26 8.37 -6.32 4.22
N LEU A 27 7.28 -6.89 3.70
CA LEU A 27 7.11 -7.18 2.28
C LEU A 27 6.49 -5.98 1.56
N VAL A 28 7.07 -5.59 0.43
CA VAL A 28 6.47 -4.61 -0.49
C VAL A 28 6.35 -5.22 -1.87
N THR A 29 5.10 -5.41 -2.35
CA THR A 29 4.86 -5.92 -3.69
C THR A 29 4.83 -4.79 -4.73
N GLY A 30 5.19 -5.10 -5.98
CA GLY A 30 5.31 -4.10 -7.04
C GLY A 30 6.43 -3.08 -6.77
N ALA A 31 7.48 -3.49 -6.08
CA ALA A 31 8.58 -2.63 -5.65
C ALA A 31 9.55 -2.22 -6.77
N SER A 32 9.37 -2.73 -7.98
CA SER A 32 10.27 -2.44 -9.11
C SER A 32 10.16 -1.01 -9.68
N SER A 33 9.19 -0.20 -9.24
CA SER A 33 8.99 1.19 -9.69
C SER A 33 7.98 1.95 -8.83
N GLY A 34 7.88 3.27 -9.05
CA GLY A 34 6.82 4.12 -8.52
C GLY A 34 6.67 4.06 -6.99
N LEU A 35 5.41 3.97 -6.53
CA LEU A 35 5.09 3.97 -5.10
C LEU A 35 5.70 2.79 -4.35
N GLY A 36 5.74 1.59 -4.94
CA GLY A 36 6.32 0.42 -4.29
C GLY A 36 7.81 0.60 -3.96
N MET A 37 8.57 1.15 -4.89
CA MET A 37 9.98 1.50 -4.68
C MET A 37 10.12 2.56 -3.58
N HIS A 38 9.27 3.59 -3.59
CA HIS A 38 9.26 4.64 -2.56
C HIS A 38 8.94 4.08 -1.17
N PHE A 39 7.92 3.24 -1.05
CA PHE A 39 7.52 2.60 0.21
C PHE A 39 8.61 1.67 0.77
N ALA A 40 9.30 0.94 -0.11
CA ALA A 40 10.41 0.10 0.30
C ALA A 40 11.55 0.92 0.92
N ARG A 41 11.95 2.01 0.26
CA ARG A 41 12.96 2.94 0.79
C ARG A 41 12.52 3.57 2.11
N LEU A 42 11.24 3.96 2.22
CA LEU A 42 10.69 4.55 3.44
C LEU A 42 10.78 3.59 4.62
N LEU A 43 10.31 2.36 4.47
CA LEU A 43 10.34 1.35 5.54
C LEU A 43 11.78 0.98 5.93
N ALA A 44 12.69 0.86 4.95
CA ALA A 44 14.11 0.61 5.21
C ALA A 44 14.77 1.75 6.02
N ARG A 45 14.48 3.03 5.70
CA ARG A 45 14.96 4.19 6.48
C ARG A 45 14.46 4.19 7.92
N HIS A 46 13.31 3.55 8.19
CA HIS A 46 12.77 3.37 9.54
C HIS A 46 13.25 2.09 10.21
N GLY A 47 14.24 1.40 9.62
CA GLY A 47 14.92 0.25 10.20
C GLY A 47 14.22 -1.09 9.99
N ALA A 48 13.26 -1.21 9.07
CA ALA A 48 12.74 -2.51 8.66
C ALA A 48 13.74 -3.25 7.76
N HIS A 49 13.73 -4.58 7.83
CA HIS A 49 14.28 -5.42 6.77
C HIS A 49 13.23 -5.56 5.67
N VAL A 50 13.47 -4.97 4.49
CA VAL A 50 12.46 -4.92 3.43
C VAL A 50 12.67 -6.02 2.41
N VAL A 51 11.66 -6.87 2.23
CA VAL A 51 11.56 -7.82 1.11
C VAL A 51 10.90 -7.09 -0.06
N VAL A 52 11.68 -6.74 -1.07
CA VAL A 52 11.22 -6.02 -2.26
C VAL A 52 10.84 -7.01 -3.34
N ALA A 53 9.53 -7.10 -3.65
CA ALA A 53 8.99 -8.15 -4.52
C ALA A 53 8.41 -7.57 -5.82
N ALA A 54 8.77 -8.17 -6.96
CA ALA A 54 8.16 -7.93 -8.27
C ALA A 54 8.56 -9.04 -9.26
N ARG A 55 7.93 -9.04 -10.44
CA ARG A 55 8.26 -9.95 -11.56
C ARG A 55 9.62 -9.63 -12.21
N ARG A 56 10.02 -8.36 -12.20
CA ARG A 56 11.30 -7.89 -12.78
C ARG A 56 12.39 -8.04 -11.73
N HIS A 57 13.06 -9.20 -11.72
CA HIS A 57 14.07 -9.53 -10.72
C HIS A 57 15.22 -8.53 -10.71
N ASP A 58 15.73 -8.17 -11.88
CA ASP A 58 16.81 -7.19 -12.06
C ASP A 58 16.54 -5.85 -11.37
N LYS A 59 15.28 -5.38 -11.42
CA LYS A 59 14.89 -4.12 -10.81
C LYS A 59 14.79 -4.18 -9.28
N VAL A 60 14.27 -5.28 -8.74
CA VAL A 60 14.21 -5.45 -7.27
C VAL A 60 15.57 -5.77 -6.68
N GLU A 61 16.46 -6.45 -7.41
CA GLU A 61 17.84 -6.66 -7.01
C GLU A 61 18.63 -5.34 -6.95
N ALA A 62 18.47 -4.48 -7.97
CA ALA A 62 19.06 -3.15 -7.97
C ALA A 62 18.54 -2.29 -6.78
N LEU A 63 17.24 -2.33 -6.49
CA LEU A 63 16.65 -1.62 -5.36
C LEU A 63 17.15 -2.16 -4.01
N ALA A 64 17.22 -3.48 -3.85
CA ALA A 64 17.76 -4.09 -2.65
C ALA A 64 19.22 -3.68 -2.40
N SER A 65 20.04 -3.74 -3.44
CA SER A 65 21.45 -3.30 -3.40
C SER A 65 21.57 -1.81 -3.03
N GLU A 66 20.72 -0.95 -3.60
CA GLU A 66 20.68 0.47 -3.27
C GLU A 66 20.37 0.68 -1.79
N ILE A 67 19.33 0.02 -1.26
CA ILE A 67 18.94 0.11 0.16
C ILE A 67 20.08 -0.34 1.08
N ILE A 68 20.75 -1.45 0.73
CA ILE A 68 21.87 -1.97 1.51
C ILE A 68 23.06 -1.00 1.49
N ASN A 69 23.37 -0.43 0.34
CA ASN A 69 24.46 0.56 0.21
C ASN A 69 24.20 1.85 1.00
N GLN A 70 22.92 2.17 1.28
CA GLN A 70 22.50 3.28 2.13
C GLN A 70 22.43 2.90 3.63
N GLY A 71 22.89 1.70 4.01
CA GLY A 71 22.92 1.23 5.40
C GLY A 71 21.60 0.60 5.89
N GLY A 72 20.64 0.37 5.00
CA GLY A 72 19.41 -0.35 5.30
C GLY A 72 19.56 -1.88 5.13
N ALA A 73 18.47 -2.61 5.34
CA ALA A 73 18.41 -4.06 5.14
C ALA A 73 17.33 -4.39 4.11
N ALA A 74 17.68 -5.12 3.05
CA ALA A 74 16.74 -5.53 2.01
C ALA A 74 17.08 -6.90 1.43
N THR A 75 16.05 -7.54 0.88
CA THR A 75 16.16 -8.81 0.12
C THR A 75 15.30 -8.68 -1.14
N ALA A 76 15.86 -8.98 -2.31
CA ALA A 76 15.10 -9.05 -3.55
C ALA A 76 14.34 -10.37 -3.64
N LEU A 77 13.11 -10.31 -4.14
CA LEU A 77 12.24 -11.48 -4.31
C LEU A 77 11.54 -11.41 -5.66
N GLU A 78 11.76 -12.40 -6.51
CA GLU A 78 10.97 -12.55 -7.72
C GLU A 78 9.61 -13.15 -7.37
N MET A 79 8.53 -12.46 -7.71
CA MET A 79 7.17 -12.91 -7.42
C MET A 79 6.16 -12.30 -8.39
N ASP A 80 5.30 -13.14 -8.97
CA ASP A 80 4.11 -12.69 -9.69
C ASP A 80 2.89 -12.83 -8.78
N VAL A 81 2.33 -11.70 -8.37
CA VAL A 81 1.16 -11.66 -7.49
C VAL A 81 -0.11 -12.22 -8.16
N ALA A 82 -0.18 -12.23 -9.50
CA ALA A 82 -1.30 -12.81 -10.25
C ALA A 82 -1.31 -14.35 -10.22
N SER A 83 -0.22 -14.99 -9.82
CA SER A 83 -0.08 -16.44 -9.70
C SER A 83 -0.07 -16.87 -8.23
N ALA A 84 -1.11 -17.58 -7.80
CA ALA A 84 -1.18 -18.12 -6.43
C ALA A 84 0.03 -19.01 -6.09
N GLY A 85 0.45 -19.87 -7.04
CA GLY A 85 1.61 -20.75 -6.85
C GLY A 85 2.92 -19.98 -6.74
N SER A 86 3.10 -18.88 -7.50
CA SER A 86 4.26 -18.00 -7.37
C SER A 86 4.30 -17.33 -6.00
N VAL A 87 3.14 -16.86 -5.52
CA VAL A 87 3.04 -16.24 -4.19
C VAL A 87 3.33 -17.25 -3.08
N GLU A 88 2.74 -18.44 -3.15
CA GLU A 88 2.95 -19.49 -2.15
C GLU A 88 4.42 -19.89 -2.06
N ALA A 89 5.06 -20.18 -3.20
CA ALA A 89 6.46 -20.56 -3.25
C ALA A 89 7.40 -19.43 -2.77
N ALA A 90 7.10 -18.19 -3.14
CA ALA A 90 7.93 -17.02 -2.79
C ALA A 90 7.84 -16.64 -1.30
N LEU A 91 6.68 -16.85 -0.67
CA LEU A 91 6.44 -16.47 0.73
C LEU A 91 6.62 -17.62 1.72
N ASP A 92 6.87 -18.85 1.25
CA ASP A 92 7.10 -20.00 2.11
C ASP A 92 8.27 -19.75 3.08
N GLY A 93 8.05 -20.00 4.36
CA GLY A 93 9.04 -19.79 5.42
C GLY A 93 9.39 -18.33 5.72
N LEU A 94 8.82 -17.33 5.02
CA LEU A 94 9.08 -15.93 5.31
C LEU A 94 8.31 -15.44 6.55
N ALA A 95 9.07 -15.02 7.56
CA ALA A 95 8.52 -14.43 8.79
C ALA A 95 8.20 -12.94 8.60
N LEU A 96 7.05 -12.60 8.00
CA LEU A 96 6.63 -11.24 7.73
C LEU A 96 5.87 -10.63 8.91
N ASP A 97 6.17 -9.37 9.25
CA ASP A 97 5.47 -8.57 10.26
C ASP A 97 4.61 -7.48 9.61
N ILE A 98 5.06 -6.97 8.45
CA ILE A 98 4.38 -5.92 7.69
C ILE A 98 4.26 -6.36 6.23
N VAL A 99 3.10 -6.14 5.62
CA VAL A 99 2.87 -6.38 4.19
C VAL A 99 2.27 -5.14 3.55
N VAL A 100 2.89 -4.67 2.47
CA VAL A 100 2.36 -3.60 1.62
C VAL A 100 2.00 -4.19 0.27
N ASN A 101 0.72 -4.47 0.07
CA ASN A 101 0.14 -4.91 -1.20
C ASN A 101 -0.01 -3.72 -2.13
N ASN A 102 1.08 -3.39 -2.84
CA ASN A 102 1.13 -2.25 -3.75
C ASN A 102 1.12 -2.66 -5.23
N ALA A 103 1.45 -3.90 -5.58
CA ALA A 103 1.42 -4.35 -6.97
C ALA A 103 0.06 -4.05 -7.61
N GLY A 104 0.09 -3.43 -8.79
CA GLY A 104 -1.12 -3.04 -9.51
C GLY A 104 -0.84 -2.69 -10.96
N THR A 105 -1.87 -2.81 -11.77
CA THR A 105 -1.86 -2.44 -13.18
C THR A 105 -3.15 -1.76 -13.56
N THR A 106 -3.13 -1.03 -14.67
CA THR A 106 -4.32 -0.42 -15.27
C THR A 106 -4.25 -0.50 -16.79
N ARG A 107 -5.41 -0.51 -17.42
CA ARG A 107 -5.59 -0.31 -18.85
C ARG A 107 -6.69 0.73 -19.02
N SER A 108 -6.38 1.82 -19.69
CA SER A 108 -7.36 2.87 -19.94
C SER A 108 -8.07 2.58 -21.25
N ALA A 109 -9.36 2.25 -21.16
CA ALA A 109 -10.23 2.03 -22.30
C ALA A 109 -11.68 2.38 -21.95
N SER A 110 -12.50 2.70 -22.96
CA SER A 110 -13.94 2.75 -22.78
C SER A 110 -14.45 1.38 -22.32
N ALA A 111 -15.46 1.35 -21.47
CA ALA A 111 -16.04 0.08 -21.02
C ALA A 111 -16.62 -0.76 -22.18
N LEU A 112 -16.98 -0.11 -23.30
CA LEU A 112 -17.44 -0.79 -24.52
C LEU A 112 -16.31 -1.45 -25.30
N ASP A 113 -15.09 -0.93 -25.18
CA ASP A 113 -13.91 -1.34 -25.95
C ASP A 113 -12.90 -2.13 -25.10
N HIS A 114 -13.26 -2.45 -23.85
CA HIS A 114 -12.39 -3.17 -22.94
C HIS A 114 -12.30 -4.65 -23.32
N GLU A 115 -11.11 -5.11 -23.67
CA GLU A 115 -10.89 -6.52 -23.97
C GLU A 115 -11.02 -7.39 -22.70
N PRO A 116 -11.61 -8.59 -22.79
CA PRO A 116 -11.72 -9.51 -21.66
C PRO A 116 -10.36 -9.81 -21.01
N SER A 117 -9.30 -9.96 -21.79
CA SER A 117 -7.94 -10.20 -21.32
C SER A 117 -7.38 -9.05 -20.49
N ASP A 118 -7.74 -7.80 -20.79
CA ASP A 118 -7.34 -6.63 -19.99
C ASP A 118 -8.08 -6.58 -18.66
N LEU A 119 -9.38 -6.92 -18.66
CA LEU A 119 -10.17 -7.06 -17.43
C LEU A 119 -9.56 -8.13 -16.51
N ASP A 120 -9.26 -9.33 -17.08
CA ASP A 120 -8.66 -10.42 -16.33
C ASP A 120 -7.29 -10.00 -15.74
N ALA A 121 -6.41 -9.40 -16.53
CA ALA A 121 -5.10 -8.95 -16.09
C ALA A 121 -5.19 -7.91 -14.94
N ILE A 122 -6.18 -7.01 -14.99
CA ILE A 122 -6.42 -6.02 -13.94
C ILE A 122 -6.93 -6.70 -12.68
N LEU A 123 -7.93 -7.58 -12.77
CA LEU A 123 -8.50 -8.27 -11.61
C LEU A 123 -7.50 -9.25 -11.00
N ASP A 124 -6.76 -10.00 -11.80
CA ASP A 124 -5.76 -10.95 -11.34
C ASP A 124 -4.65 -10.26 -10.56
N THR A 125 -4.15 -9.12 -11.05
CA THR A 125 -3.10 -8.38 -10.36
C THR A 125 -3.64 -7.59 -9.16
N ASN A 126 -4.68 -6.76 -9.36
CA ASN A 126 -5.09 -5.74 -8.40
C ASN A 126 -5.97 -6.30 -7.28
N LEU A 127 -6.69 -7.38 -7.50
CA LEU A 127 -7.65 -7.94 -6.52
C LEU A 127 -7.23 -9.33 -6.06
N LYS A 128 -7.12 -10.31 -6.98
CA LYS A 128 -6.72 -11.67 -6.62
C LYS A 128 -5.32 -11.69 -6.04
N GLY A 129 -4.37 -10.95 -6.63
CA GLY A 129 -3.00 -10.83 -6.13
C GLY A 129 -2.93 -10.28 -4.71
N VAL A 130 -3.74 -9.25 -4.40
CA VAL A 130 -3.85 -8.72 -3.03
C VAL A 130 -4.35 -9.81 -2.07
N PHE A 131 -5.35 -10.59 -2.47
CA PHE A 131 -5.86 -11.69 -1.66
C PHE A 131 -4.81 -12.78 -1.43
N TYR A 132 -4.14 -13.25 -2.48
CA TYR A 132 -3.15 -14.32 -2.38
C TYR A 132 -1.99 -13.94 -1.45
N VAL A 133 -1.43 -12.74 -1.63
CA VAL A 133 -0.33 -12.25 -0.79
C VAL A 133 -0.78 -12.07 0.65
N ALA A 134 -1.95 -11.44 0.87
CA ALA A 134 -2.50 -11.25 2.22
C ALA A 134 -2.73 -12.59 2.92
N GLN A 135 -3.31 -13.59 2.23
CA GLN A 135 -3.59 -14.91 2.77
C GLN A 135 -2.31 -15.66 3.13
N ALA A 136 -1.31 -15.69 2.23
CA ALA A 136 -0.04 -16.38 2.49
C ALA A 136 0.68 -15.74 3.69
N ALA A 137 0.74 -14.41 3.75
CA ALA A 137 1.34 -13.69 4.87
C ALA A 137 0.59 -13.94 6.19
N ALA A 138 -0.75 -13.90 6.19
CA ALA A 138 -1.56 -14.14 7.36
C ALA A 138 -1.37 -15.56 7.91
N LYS A 139 -1.29 -16.59 7.06
CA LYS A 139 -0.95 -17.96 7.48
C LYS A 139 0.37 -18.01 8.25
N GLY A 140 1.41 -17.33 7.75
CA GLY A 140 2.71 -17.23 8.41
C GLY A 140 2.65 -16.45 9.74
N MET A 141 1.89 -15.33 9.79
CA MET A 141 1.67 -14.56 11.03
C MET A 141 0.95 -15.38 12.10
N ILE A 142 -0.11 -16.12 11.73
CA ILE A 142 -0.88 -16.98 12.63
C ILE A 142 -0.01 -18.13 13.15
N ALA A 143 0.75 -18.80 12.28
CA ALA A 143 1.61 -19.92 12.68
C ALA A 143 2.71 -19.52 13.68
N ARG A 144 3.11 -18.25 13.68
CA ARG A 144 4.08 -17.69 14.65
C ARG A 144 3.42 -17.08 15.89
N GLU A 145 2.08 -17.02 15.95
CA GLU A 145 1.31 -16.39 17.03
C GLU A 145 1.70 -14.91 17.29
N LYS A 146 2.14 -14.19 16.24
CA LYS A 146 2.74 -12.85 16.41
C LYS A 146 1.86 -11.71 15.89
N GLY A 147 0.83 -12.00 15.10
CA GLY A 147 0.05 -10.97 14.42
C GLY A 147 0.86 -10.22 13.37
N GLY A 148 0.40 -9.00 12.99
CA GLY A 148 1.09 -8.16 12.00
C GLY A 148 0.21 -7.08 11.40
N SER A 149 0.75 -6.35 10.41
CA SER A 149 0.03 -5.31 9.68
C SER A 149 0.04 -5.55 8.17
N ILE A 150 -1.13 -5.60 7.55
CA ILE A 150 -1.31 -5.71 6.11
C ILE A 150 -1.93 -4.41 5.60
N ILE A 151 -1.24 -3.74 4.68
CA ILE A 151 -1.66 -2.50 4.05
C ILE A 151 -1.94 -2.76 2.57
N ASN A 152 -3.19 -2.61 2.16
CA ASN A 152 -3.61 -2.75 0.78
C ASN A 152 -3.63 -1.37 0.11
N VAL A 153 -2.78 -1.15 -0.90
CA VAL A 153 -2.80 0.09 -1.67
C VAL A 153 -3.98 0.06 -2.63
N ALA A 154 -5.06 0.73 -2.21
CA ALA A 154 -6.28 0.89 -2.99
C ALA A 154 -6.17 2.11 -3.93
N SER A 155 -7.18 2.94 -3.99
CA SER A 155 -7.25 4.21 -4.75
C SER A 155 -8.52 4.95 -4.38
N ILE A 156 -8.56 6.26 -4.53
CA ILE A 156 -9.81 7.02 -4.52
C ILE A 156 -10.82 6.50 -5.55
N LEU A 157 -10.36 5.87 -6.63
CA LEU A 157 -11.22 5.23 -7.63
C LEU A 157 -11.88 3.94 -7.13
N GLY A 158 -11.54 3.45 -5.95
CA GLY A 158 -12.32 2.42 -5.26
C GLY A 158 -13.63 2.94 -4.65
N SER A 159 -13.71 4.25 -4.41
CA SER A 159 -14.88 4.94 -3.83
C SER A 159 -15.50 5.96 -4.77
N ARG A 160 -14.81 6.35 -5.83
CA ARG A 160 -15.25 7.30 -6.86
C ARG A 160 -14.98 6.71 -8.25
N VAL A 161 -15.63 7.24 -9.27
CA VAL A 161 -15.47 6.77 -10.65
C VAL A 161 -14.75 7.80 -11.52
N ALA A 162 -14.07 7.29 -12.54
CA ALA A 162 -13.52 8.10 -13.63
C ALA A 162 -13.81 7.42 -14.98
N GLY A 163 -13.96 8.22 -16.02
CA GLY A 163 -14.08 7.68 -17.39
C GLY A 163 -12.85 6.84 -17.76
N HIS A 164 -13.05 5.84 -18.61
CA HIS A 164 -12.01 4.93 -19.11
C HIS A 164 -11.24 4.12 -18.03
N ALA A 165 -11.83 3.97 -16.82
CA ALA A 165 -11.21 3.29 -15.69
C ALA A 165 -12.13 2.26 -15.02
N ALA A 166 -13.17 1.75 -15.70
CA ALA A 166 -14.19 0.90 -15.10
C ALA A 166 -13.61 -0.35 -14.44
N ALA A 167 -12.77 -1.12 -15.13
CA ALA A 167 -12.14 -2.33 -14.61
C ALA A 167 -11.21 -2.02 -13.42
N TYR A 168 -10.41 -0.95 -13.52
CA TYR A 168 -9.53 -0.51 -12.44
C TYR A 168 -10.34 -0.08 -11.21
N ALA A 169 -11.38 0.76 -11.38
CA ALA A 169 -12.25 1.20 -10.29
C ALA A 169 -12.93 0.01 -9.59
N ALA A 170 -13.45 -0.95 -10.37
CA ALA A 170 -14.03 -2.18 -9.84
C ALA A 170 -13.01 -2.98 -9.02
N SER A 171 -11.78 -3.15 -9.52
CA SER A 171 -10.71 -3.84 -8.81
C SER A 171 -10.38 -3.16 -7.48
N LYS A 172 -10.29 -1.81 -7.45
CA LYS A 172 -9.96 -1.05 -6.24
C LYS A 172 -11.14 -0.97 -5.26
N GLY A 173 -12.38 -0.93 -5.74
CA GLY A 173 -13.57 -1.12 -4.90
C GLY A 173 -13.60 -2.50 -4.25
N GLY A 174 -13.24 -3.55 -5.01
CA GLY A 174 -13.05 -4.90 -4.49
C GLY A 174 -11.98 -4.96 -3.40
N VAL A 175 -10.85 -4.28 -3.56
CA VAL A 175 -9.78 -4.20 -2.54
C VAL A 175 -10.28 -3.55 -1.25
N LEU A 176 -11.08 -2.48 -1.32
CA LEU A 176 -11.65 -1.85 -0.13
C LEU A 176 -12.56 -2.80 0.63
N GLN A 177 -13.44 -3.52 -0.07
CA GLN A 177 -14.33 -4.50 0.56
C GLN A 177 -13.57 -5.70 1.09
N LEU A 178 -12.58 -6.20 0.34
CA LEU A 178 -11.70 -7.28 0.77
C LEU A 178 -10.95 -6.90 2.05
N THR A 179 -10.43 -5.67 2.14
CA THR A 179 -9.76 -5.14 3.33
C THR A 179 -10.63 -5.26 4.58
N ARG A 180 -11.92 -4.86 4.49
CA ARG A 180 -12.88 -4.94 5.61
C ARG A 180 -13.17 -6.39 6.01
N SER A 181 -13.35 -7.28 5.03
CA SER A 181 -13.62 -8.70 5.28
C SER A 181 -12.45 -9.38 5.98
N LEU A 182 -11.23 -9.19 5.47
CA LEU A 182 -10.01 -9.77 6.06
C LEU A 182 -9.71 -9.18 7.44
N ALA A 183 -9.97 -7.89 7.65
CA ALA A 183 -9.83 -7.24 8.94
C ALA A 183 -10.73 -7.88 10.00
N LEU A 184 -12.00 -8.13 9.65
CA LEU A 184 -12.95 -8.78 10.55
C LEU A 184 -12.54 -10.21 10.90
N GLU A 185 -12.13 -10.99 9.89
CA GLU A 185 -11.78 -12.40 10.08
C GLU A 185 -10.49 -12.60 10.89
N TRP A 186 -9.50 -11.71 10.69
CA TRP A 186 -8.15 -11.92 11.20
C TRP A 186 -7.79 -11.10 12.45
N ALA A 187 -8.67 -10.18 12.88
CA ALA A 187 -8.44 -9.36 14.08
C ALA A 187 -8.16 -10.20 15.33
N ARG A 188 -8.84 -11.34 15.49
CA ARG A 188 -8.65 -12.27 16.61
C ARG A 188 -7.24 -12.89 16.68
N TYR A 189 -6.47 -12.85 15.58
CA TYR A 189 -5.09 -13.30 15.52
C TYR A 189 -4.07 -12.16 15.66
N GLY A 190 -4.53 -10.96 16.04
CA GLY A 190 -3.68 -9.78 16.14
C GLY A 190 -3.22 -9.22 14.79
N ILE A 191 -3.85 -9.63 13.68
CA ILE A 191 -3.54 -9.12 12.33
C ILE A 191 -4.46 -7.94 12.01
N ARG A 192 -3.85 -6.80 11.69
CA ARG A 192 -4.56 -5.62 11.22
C ARG A 192 -4.52 -5.58 9.69
N VAL A 193 -5.64 -5.30 9.06
CA VAL A 193 -5.73 -5.15 7.61
C VAL A 193 -6.39 -3.81 7.30
N ASN A 194 -5.66 -2.91 6.64
CA ASN A 194 -6.15 -1.57 6.29
C ASN A 194 -5.88 -1.24 4.83
N ALA A 195 -6.61 -0.29 4.29
CA ALA A 195 -6.37 0.27 2.97
C ALA A 195 -5.69 1.63 3.07
N LEU A 196 -4.80 1.91 2.14
CA LEU A 196 -4.30 3.24 1.82
C LEU A 196 -4.84 3.60 0.43
N SER A 197 -5.62 4.68 0.35
CA SER A 197 -6.26 5.15 -0.90
C SER A 197 -5.63 6.46 -1.37
N PRO A 198 -4.59 6.40 -2.21
CA PRO A 198 -4.01 7.59 -2.81
C PRO A 198 -4.97 8.25 -3.80
N GLY A 199 -4.88 9.59 -3.90
CA GLY A 199 -5.36 10.35 -5.04
C GLY A 199 -4.42 10.26 -6.24
N TYR A 200 -4.33 11.34 -7.01
CA TYR A 200 -3.37 11.44 -8.12
C TYR A 200 -1.99 11.80 -7.58
N ILE A 201 -1.10 10.81 -7.55
CA ILE A 201 0.29 10.95 -7.12
C ILE A 201 1.18 11.00 -8.36
N GLU A 202 2.08 11.97 -8.43
CA GLU A 202 3.05 12.05 -9.51
C GLU A 202 4.06 10.90 -9.41
N THR A 203 4.24 10.21 -10.53
CA THR A 203 5.24 9.15 -10.71
C THR A 203 5.82 9.28 -12.11
N ASP A 204 6.96 8.65 -12.37
CA ASP A 204 7.55 8.63 -13.72
C ASP A 204 6.60 8.06 -14.78
N LEU A 205 5.67 7.17 -14.37
CA LEU A 205 4.71 6.54 -15.29
C LEU A 205 3.59 7.46 -15.77
N ASN A 206 3.28 8.53 -15.03
CA ASN A 206 2.14 9.40 -15.34
C ASN A 206 2.49 10.88 -15.57
N ARG A 207 3.78 11.22 -15.47
CA ARG A 207 4.27 12.60 -15.62
C ARG A 207 3.85 13.21 -16.97
N ASP A 208 4.04 12.47 -18.05
CA ASP A 208 3.72 12.95 -19.41
C ASP A 208 2.23 13.22 -19.58
N PHE A 209 1.37 12.36 -19.02
CA PHE A 209 -0.08 12.58 -19.04
C PHE A 209 -0.44 13.87 -18.30
N PHE A 210 0.12 14.12 -17.13
CA PHE A 210 -0.20 15.31 -16.35
C PHE A 210 0.38 16.60 -16.94
N ALA A 211 1.32 16.52 -17.87
CA ALA A 211 1.79 17.65 -18.67
C ALA A 211 0.81 18.08 -19.76
N THR A 212 -0.18 17.24 -20.13
CA THR A 212 -1.21 17.56 -21.14
C THR A 212 -2.30 18.47 -20.57
N ASP A 213 -3.06 19.14 -21.46
CA ASP A 213 -4.23 19.96 -21.07
C ASP A 213 -5.26 19.16 -20.27
N ALA A 214 -5.49 17.90 -20.64
CA ALA A 214 -6.38 16.99 -19.92
C ALA A 214 -5.87 16.70 -18.49
N GLY A 215 -4.57 16.45 -18.35
CA GLY A 215 -3.92 16.26 -17.06
C GLY A 215 -4.00 17.53 -16.19
N GLN A 216 -3.74 18.71 -16.77
CA GLN A 216 -3.86 19.99 -16.08
C GLN A 216 -5.30 20.29 -15.64
N ALA A 217 -6.30 19.95 -16.47
CA ALA A 217 -7.71 20.07 -16.10
C ALA A 217 -8.06 19.17 -14.91
N LEU A 218 -7.46 17.98 -14.84
CA LEU A 218 -7.64 17.06 -13.72
C LEU A 218 -7.03 17.61 -12.42
N ILE A 219 -5.81 18.16 -12.49
CA ILE A 219 -5.16 18.79 -11.33
C ILE A 219 -6.01 19.95 -10.77
N LYS A 220 -6.66 20.73 -11.64
CA LYS A 220 -7.56 21.83 -11.23
C LYS A 220 -8.79 21.33 -10.46
N ARG A 221 -9.15 20.04 -10.52
CA ARG A 221 -10.26 19.45 -9.76
C ARG A 221 -9.83 19.01 -8.35
N VAL A 222 -8.54 18.81 -8.12
CA VAL A 222 -8.03 18.53 -6.77
C VAL A 222 -8.15 19.80 -5.93
N PRO A 223 -8.80 19.79 -4.77
CA PRO A 223 -8.94 20.98 -3.92
C PRO A 223 -7.61 21.65 -3.57
N GLN A 224 -6.57 20.88 -3.30
CA GLN A 224 -5.22 21.41 -3.06
C GLN A 224 -4.51 21.92 -4.33
N ARG A 225 -5.12 21.78 -5.53
CA ARG A 225 -4.61 22.32 -6.81
C ARG A 225 -3.20 21.81 -7.18
N ARG A 226 -2.83 20.65 -6.72
CA ARG A 226 -1.57 19.98 -7.05
C ARG A 226 -1.74 18.47 -7.13
N LEU A 227 -0.80 17.82 -7.77
CA LEU A 227 -0.60 16.38 -7.60
C LEU A 227 -0.01 16.11 -6.21
N GLY A 228 -0.32 14.96 -5.65
CA GLY A 228 0.43 14.42 -4.53
C GLY A 228 1.82 13.98 -5.00
N GLN A 229 2.78 14.05 -4.10
CA GLN A 229 4.10 13.46 -4.26
C GLN A 229 4.15 12.13 -3.48
N PRO A 230 5.02 11.17 -3.83
CA PRO A 230 5.16 9.94 -3.06
C PRO A 230 5.33 10.17 -1.55
N GLN A 231 6.02 11.25 -1.16
CA GLN A 231 6.24 11.64 0.24
C GLN A 231 4.96 12.06 0.98
N ASP A 232 3.92 12.50 0.26
CA ASP A 232 2.61 12.80 0.88
C ASP A 232 1.95 11.52 1.46
N LEU A 233 2.44 10.33 1.07
CA LEU A 233 1.96 9.04 1.56
C LEU A 233 2.80 8.48 2.71
N ASP A 234 3.91 9.11 3.09
CA ASP A 234 4.83 8.62 4.13
C ASP A 234 4.12 8.51 5.48
N GLY A 235 3.48 9.59 5.92
CA GLY A 235 2.73 9.60 7.17
C GLY A 235 1.62 8.55 7.25
N PRO A 236 0.71 8.49 6.28
CA PRO A 236 -0.32 7.45 6.20
C PRO A 236 0.24 6.03 6.22
N LEU A 237 1.30 5.75 5.45
CA LEU A 237 1.89 4.40 5.41
C LEU A 237 2.53 4.04 6.76
N LEU A 238 3.32 4.94 7.35
CA LEU A 238 3.95 4.72 8.64
C LEU A 238 2.92 4.54 9.77
N LEU A 239 1.83 5.31 9.76
CA LEU A 239 0.72 5.13 10.69
C LEU A 239 0.16 3.71 10.61
N LEU A 240 -0.14 3.22 9.41
CA LEU A 240 -0.73 1.90 9.22
C LEU A 240 0.27 0.76 9.50
N ALA A 241 1.54 0.95 9.16
CA ALA A 241 2.60 -0.06 9.32
C ALA A 241 3.08 -0.22 10.76
N SER A 242 2.96 0.83 11.59
CA SER A 242 3.53 0.87 12.94
C SER A 242 2.50 0.65 14.05
N ASP A 243 2.98 0.66 15.30
CA ASP A 243 2.12 0.60 16.49
C ASP A 243 1.27 1.85 16.70
N MET A 244 1.54 2.94 15.95
CA MET A 244 0.67 4.11 15.97
C MET A 244 -0.74 3.78 15.50
N GLY A 245 -0.87 2.83 14.55
CA GLY A 245 -2.13 2.31 14.04
C GLY A 245 -2.65 1.07 14.77
N ARG A 246 -2.16 0.72 15.97
CA ARG A 246 -2.46 -0.55 16.66
C ARG A 246 -3.95 -0.81 16.92
N PHE A 247 -4.79 0.23 16.92
CA PHE A 247 -6.24 0.09 17.06
C PHE A 247 -7.00 0.32 15.75
N MET A 248 -6.28 0.34 14.61
CA MET A 248 -6.85 0.52 13.27
C MET A 248 -6.85 -0.82 12.54
N THR A 249 -8.03 -1.31 12.18
CA THR A 249 -8.24 -2.43 11.25
C THR A 249 -9.52 -2.23 10.48
N GLY A 250 -9.57 -2.62 9.20
CA GLY A 250 -10.71 -2.39 8.30
C GLY A 250 -10.87 -0.94 7.83
N SER A 251 -9.92 -0.07 8.16
CA SER A 251 -9.97 1.35 7.80
C SER A 251 -9.50 1.57 6.36
N ASP A 252 -10.02 2.63 5.74
CA ASP A 252 -9.53 3.20 4.48
C ASP A 252 -8.96 4.60 4.77
N VAL A 253 -7.64 4.75 4.66
CA VAL A 253 -6.95 6.02 4.87
C VAL A 253 -6.74 6.69 3.51
N VAL A 254 -7.49 7.75 3.28
CA VAL A 254 -7.45 8.54 2.04
C VAL A 254 -6.39 9.63 2.12
N ALA A 255 -5.53 9.71 1.08
CA ALA A 255 -4.53 10.76 0.92
C ALA A 255 -4.58 11.29 -0.53
N ASP A 256 -5.44 12.30 -0.79
CA ASP A 256 -5.86 12.68 -2.13
C ASP A 256 -5.96 14.19 -2.37
N GLY A 257 -5.49 15.02 -1.45
CA GLY A 257 -5.61 16.48 -1.55
C GLY A 257 -7.05 16.98 -1.51
N GLY A 258 -7.98 16.17 -0.96
CA GLY A 258 -9.41 16.48 -0.85
C GLY A 258 -10.25 16.11 -2.08
N HIS A 259 -9.69 15.33 -3.02
CA HIS A 259 -10.38 15.05 -4.28
C HIS A 259 -11.71 14.29 -4.07
N LEU A 260 -11.78 13.37 -3.11
CA LEU A 260 -13.04 12.66 -2.78
C LEU A 260 -14.12 13.60 -2.23
N CYS A 261 -13.73 14.66 -1.54
CA CYS A 261 -14.64 15.63 -0.93
C CYS A 261 -15.04 16.75 -1.89
N SER A 262 -14.41 16.83 -3.09
CA SER A 262 -14.72 17.90 -4.03
C SER A 262 -16.15 17.78 -4.57
N SER A 263 -16.87 18.91 -4.64
CA SER A 263 -18.15 19.00 -5.35
C SER A 263 -17.97 18.64 -6.85
N LEU A 264 -19.05 18.22 -7.48
CA LEU A 264 -19.11 17.93 -8.91
C LEU A 264 -18.85 19.19 -9.74
#